data_46fd92cafc9999dd4bbab7363a14ffb8
#
_entry.id   46fd92cafc9999dd4bbab7363a14ffb8
#
_cell.length_a   1.000
_cell.length_b   1.000
_cell.length_c   1.000
_cell.angle_alpha   90.00
_cell.angle_beta   90.00
_cell.angle_gamma   90.00
#
_symmetry.space_group_name_H-M   'P 1'
#
loop_
_entity.id
_entity.type
_entity.pdbx_description
1 polymer ?
#
loop_
_entity_poly.entity_id
_entity_poly.type
_entity_poly.pdbx_seq_one_letter_code
_entity_poly.pdbx_strand_id
1 'polypeptide(L)'
;MQLFNELFNQCYCINLARRPDRWSRVLAEFKKLGMNVERVDAIDSETLVDWPVKCKAAEYACLLSHKKAITKAYADGYDKFVIFEDDVTFNPMFHYLFNRWYRGVPED
;
A
#
# COMPACT_ATOMS: atom_id res chain seq x y z
N MET A 1 15.75 -16.12 -2.54
CA MET A 1 15.27 -15.20 -3.60
C MET A 1 14.06 -14.42 -3.11
N GLN A 2 14.07 -13.10 -3.25
CA GLN A 2 12.97 -12.23 -2.86
C GLN A 2 12.28 -11.71 -4.12
N LEU A 3 11.56 -12.59 -4.80
CA LEU A 3 10.93 -12.32 -6.08
C LEU A 3 9.94 -11.14 -6.01
N PHE A 4 9.20 -11.00 -4.90
CA PHE A 4 8.31 -9.86 -4.70
C PHE A 4 9.07 -8.54 -4.84
N ASN A 5 10.23 -8.43 -4.19
CA ASN A 5 11.03 -7.20 -4.22
C ASN A 5 11.64 -6.93 -5.60
N GLU A 6 11.87 -7.97 -6.39
CA GLU A 6 12.34 -7.83 -7.76
C GLU A 6 11.23 -7.36 -8.70
N LEU A 7 10.01 -7.90 -8.52
CA LEU A 7 8.87 -7.54 -9.33
C LEU A 7 8.30 -6.16 -8.97
N PHE A 8 8.25 -5.87 -7.67
CA PHE A 8 7.67 -4.64 -7.14
C PHE A 8 8.74 -3.87 -6.37
N ASN A 9 9.68 -3.31 -7.12
CA ASN A 9 10.79 -2.56 -6.54
C ASN A 9 10.37 -1.19 -5.98
N GLN A 10 9.12 -0.81 -6.20
CA GLN A 10 8.52 0.37 -5.59
C GLN A 10 7.09 0.02 -5.15
N CYS A 11 6.83 0.24 -3.87
CA CYS A 11 5.51 0.09 -3.26
C CYS A 11 5.11 1.39 -2.57
N TYR A 12 3.84 1.51 -2.24
CA TYR A 12 3.28 2.67 -1.56
C TYR A 12 2.44 2.20 -0.38
N CYS A 13 2.45 2.98 0.70
CA CYS A 13 1.64 2.68 1.87
C CYS A 13 0.87 3.92 2.29
N ILE A 14 -0.44 3.79 2.35
CA ILE A 14 -1.34 4.86 2.76
C ILE A 14 -1.39 4.91 4.29
N ASN A 15 -1.12 6.10 4.84
CA ASN A 15 -1.12 6.31 6.29
C ASN A 15 -1.62 7.72 6.60
N LEU A 16 -2.50 7.82 7.60
CA LEU A 16 -2.98 9.12 8.11
C LEU A 16 -1.87 9.82 8.90
N ALA A 17 -1.67 11.10 8.64
CA ALA A 17 -0.65 11.91 9.34
C ALA A 17 -0.84 11.91 10.85
N ARG A 18 -2.09 11.82 11.33
CA ARG A 18 -2.41 11.76 12.77
C ARG A 18 -2.19 10.40 13.41
N ARG A 19 -1.69 9.42 12.66
CA ARG A 19 -1.41 8.07 13.15
C ARG A 19 0.06 7.68 12.88
N PRO A 20 1.03 8.45 13.42
CA PRO A 20 2.44 8.10 13.27
C PRO A 20 2.82 6.78 13.94
N ASP A 21 2.05 6.34 14.94
CA ASP A 21 2.20 5.04 15.59
C ASP A 21 2.01 3.90 14.60
N ARG A 22 0.98 3.98 13.75
CA ARG A 22 0.71 2.97 12.72
C ARG A 22 1.80 2.94 11.67
N TRP A 23 2.28 4.12 11.26
CA TRP A 23 3.36 4.20 10.28
C TRP A 23 4.65 3.54 10.80
N SER A 24 5.03 3.84 12.06
CA SER A 24 6.23 3.25 12.66
C SER A 24 6.16 1.73 12.71
N ARG A 25 4.98 1.18 13.06
CA ARG A 25 4.77 -0.27 13.11
C ARG A 25 4.93 -0.91 11.74
N VAL A 26 4.21 -0.39 10.74
CA VAL A 26 4.22 -1.01 9.40
C VAL A 26 5.56 -0.82 8.69
N LEU A 27 6.23 0.30 8.92
CA LEU A 27 7.55 0.55 8.35
C LEU A 27 8.56 -0.49 8.84
N ALA A 28 8.49 -0.88 10.12
CA ALA A 28 9.34 -1.94 10.66
C ALA A 28 9.09 -3.27 9.94
N GLU A 29 7.82 -3.58 9.64
CA GLU A 29 7.46 -4.78 8.87
C GLU A 29 8.08 -4.75 7.47
N PHE A 30 7.95 -3.64 6.77
CA PHE A 30 8.51 -3.48 5.42
C PHE A 30 10.03 -3.64 5.41
N LYS A 31 10.70 -3.06 6.42
CA LYS A 31 12.16 -3.14 6.53
C LYS A 31 12.65 -4.57 6.74
N LYS A 32 11.93 -5.34 7.57
CA LYS A 32 12.27 -6.76 7.78
C LYS A 32 12.21 -7.57 6.49
N LEU A 33 11.30 -7.22 5.59
CA LEU A 33 11.10 -7.92 4.33
C LEU A 33 11.91 -7.31 3.18
N GLY A 34 12.65 -6.25 3.44
CA GLY A 34 13.46 -5.58 2.41
C GLY A 34 12.63 -4.87 1.35
N MET A 35 11.39 -4.55 1.65
CA MET A 35 10.50 -3.85 0.73
C MET A 35 10.82 -2.37 0.66
N ASN A 36 10.83 -1.82 -0.55
CA ASN A 36 10.97 -0.38 -0.77
C ASN A 36 9.58 0.26 -0.82
N VAL A 37 9.20 0.93 0.25
CA VAL A 37 7.84 1.46 0.40
C VAL A 37 7.91 2.96 0.68
N GLU A 38 7.18 3.73 -0.12
CA GLU A 38 7.00 5.17 0.08
C GLU A 38 5.66 5.42 0.76
N ARG A 39 5.67 6.29 1.76
CA ARG A 39 4.46 6.69 2.45
C ARG A 39 3.64 7.66 1.57
N VAL A 40 2.34 7.41 1.49
CA VAL A 40 1.37 8.33 0.86
C VAL A 40 0.46 8.87 1.95
N ASP A 41 0.35 10.20 2.02
CA ASP A 41 -0.50 10.86 3.01
C ASP A 41 -1.96 10.60 2.68
N ALA A 42 -2.66 9.90 3.58
CA ALA A 42 -4.07 9.55 3.39
C ALA A 42 -4.96 10.77 3.48
N ILE A 43 -6.06 10.75 2.75
CA ILE A 43 -7.14 11.72 2.91
C ILE A 43 -7.88 11.38 4.20
N ASP A 44 -7.95 12.33 5.12
CA ASP A 44 -8.63 12.16 6.39
C ASP A 44 -10.12 12.46 6.22
N SER A 45 -10.98 11.49 6.62
CA SER A 45 -12.43 11.66 6.52
C SER A 45 -12.94 12.89 7.29
N GLU A 46 -12.24 13.27 8.36
CA GLU A 46 -12.61 14.45 9.15
C GLU A 46 -12.42 15.78 8.40
N THR A 47 -11.63 15.77 7.32
CA THR A 47 -11.41 16.98 6.49
C THR A 47 -12.37 17.09 5.32
N LEU A 48 -13.20 16.06 5.08
CA LEU A 48 -14.13 16.07 3.96
C LEU A 48 -15.28 17.02 4.23
N VAL A 49 -15.58 17.89 3.25
CA VAL A 49 -16.69 18.83 3.29
C VAL A 49 -17.94 18.23 2.65
N ASP A 50 -17.76 17.40 1.62
CA ASP A 50 -18.84 16.81 0.86
C ASP A 50 -18.41 15.43 0.32
N TRP A 51 -19.38 14.53 0.23
CA TRP A 51 -19.16 13.18 -0.33
C TRP A 51 -20.51 12.60 -0.81
N PRO A 52 -20.49 11.55 -1.68
CA PRO A 52 -21.72 10.95 -2.18
C PRO A 52 -22.63 10.45 -1.07
N VAL A 53 -23.93 10.71 -1.18
CA VAL A 53 -24.94 10.40 -0.15
C VAL A 53 -24.97 8.91 0.25
N LYS A 54 -24.66 8.01 -0.69
CA LYS A 54 -24.70 6.56 -0.47
C LYS A 54 -23.42 6.01 0.12
N CYS A 55 -22.44 6.88 0.40
CA CYS A 55 -21.10 6.47 0.85
C CYS A 55 -20.80 7.08 2.21
N LYS A 56 -20.19 6.31 3.10
CA LYS A 56 -19.70 6.85 4.37
C LYS A 56 -18.47 7.70 4.10
N ALA A 57 -18.27 8.76 4.90
CA ALA A 57 -17.10 9.64 4.76
C ALA A 57 -15.78 8.87 4.79
N ALA A 58 -15.65 7.89 5.69
CA ALA A 58 -14.46 7.07 5.82
C ALA A 58 -14.20 6.23 4.56
N GLU A 59 -15.25 5.66 3.97
CA GLU A 59 -15.15 4.87 2.74
C GLU A 59 -14.71 5.76 1.57
N TYR A 60 -15.28 6.95 1.46
CA TYR A 60 -14.92 7.89 0.41
C TYR A 60 -13.48 8.39 0.56
N ALA A 61 -13.06 8.68 1.79
CA ALA A 61 -11.67 9.07 2.07
C ALA A 61 -10.70 7.96 1.69
N CYS A 62 -11.05 6.69 1.96
CA CYS A 62 -10.25 5.53 1.56
C CYS A 62 -10.11 5.45 0.04
N LEU A 63 -11.22 5.61 -0.70
CA LEU A 63 -11.22 5.62 -2.15
C LEU A 63 -10.31 6.74 -2.71
N LEU A 64 -10.43 7.94 -2.18
CA LEU A 64 -9.61 9.08 -2.59
C LEU A 64 -8.13 8.85 -2.27
N SER A 65 -7.83 8.19 -1.15
CA SER A 65 -6.46 7.88 -0.76
C SER A 65 -5.82 6.89 -1.74
N HIS A 66 -6.56 5.86 -2.14
CA HIS A 66 -6.08 4.91 -3.16
C HIS A 66 -5.90 5.58 -4.51
N LYS A 67 -6.82 6.43 -4.92
CA LYS A 67 -6.69 7.20 -6.15
C LYS A 67 -5.44 8.07 -6.13
N LYS A 68 -5.17 8.71 -5.00
CA LYS A 68 -3.97 9.53 -4.81
C LYS A 68 -2.70 8.69 -4.97
N ALA A 69 -2.64 7.50 -4.36
CA ALA A 69 -1.49 6.60 -4.44
C ALA A 69 -1.28 6.09 -5.87
N ILE A 70 -2.34 5.71 -6.57
CA ILE A 70 -2.26 5.25 -7.97
C ILE A 70 -1.75 6.38 -8.86
N THR A 71 -2.28 7.59 -8.68
CA THR A 71 -1.87 8.77 -9.44
C THR A 71 -0.39 9.06 -9.23
N LYS A 72 0.08 8.94 -7.98
CA LYS A 72 1.49 9.14 -7.65
C LYS A 72 2.38 8.08 -8.32
N ALA A 73 1.99 6.81 -8.26
CA ALA A 73 2.75 5.72 -8.88
C ALA A 73 2.86 5.93 -10.39
N TYR A 74 1.77 6.34 -11.02
CA TYR A 74 1.76 6.64 -12.44
C TYR A 74 2.68 7.82 -12.77
N ALA A 75 2.60 8.90 -11.98
CA ALA A 75 3.45 10.09 -12.18
C ALA A 75 4.92 9.76 -11.96
N ASP A 76 5.24 8.82 -11.04
CA ASP A 76 6.60 8.35 -10.78
C ASP A 76 7.13 7.42 -11.88
N GLY A 77 6.27 7.00 -12.83
CA GLY A 77 6.68 6.20 -13.97
C GLY A 77 6.63 4.69 -13.75
N TYR A 78 5.96 4.23 -12.72
CA TYR A 78 5.85 2.80 -12.44
C TYR A 78 4.62 2.19 -13.10
N ASP A 79 4.80 1.07 -13.80
CA ASP A 79 3.73 0.28 -14.40
C ASP A 79 3.36 -0.94 -13.52
N LYS A 80 4.22 -1.27 -12.56
CA LYS A 80 3.99 -2.34 -11.58
C LYS A 80 4.28 -1.80 -10.19
N PHE A 81 3.26 -1.82 -9.33
CA PHE A 81 3.40 -1.34 -7.97
C PHE A 81 2.34 -1.98 -7.09
N VAL A 82 2.57 -1.96 -5.80
CA VAL A 82 1.61 -2.43 -4.80
C VAL A 82 1.30 -1.29 -3.85
N ILE A 83 0.04 -1.17 -3.48
CA ILE A 83 -0.42 -0.20 -2.49
C ILE A 83 -0.87 -0.96 -1.26
N PHE A 84 -0.30 -0.60 -0.12
CA PHE A 84 -0.67 -1.15 1.19
C PHE A 84 -1.42 -0.10 2.00
N GLU A 85 -2.24 -0.57 2.92
CA GLU A 85 -2.74 0.25 4.02
C GLU A 85 -1.90 -0.04 5.26
N ASP A 86 -1.88 0.89 6.21
CA ASP A 86 -0.96 0.85 7.36
C ASP A 86 -1.32 -0.18 8.42
N ASP A 87 -2.41 -0.92 8.26
CA ASP A 87 -2.82 -2.03 9.11
C ASP A 87 -2.39 -3.40 8.57
N VAL A 88 -1.66 -3.44 7.47
CA VAL A 88 -1.19 -4.69 6.89
C VAL A 88 -0.24 -5.41 7.83
N THR A 89 -0.35 -6.74 7.87
CA THR A 89 0.59 -7.62 8.56
C THR A 89 1.08 -8.68 7.59
N PHE A 90 2.28 -9.18 7.83
CA PHE A 90 2.91 -10.17 6.96
C PHE A 90 3.21 -11.45 7.71
N ASN A 91 2.97 -12.58 7.05
CA ASN A 91 3.46 -13.85 7.53
C ASN A 91 5.01 -13.80 7.53
N PRO A 92 5.69 -14.31 8.58
CA PRO A 92 7.16 -14.33 8.60
C PRO A 92 7.79 -15.04 7.41
N MET A 93 7.05 -15.94 6.76
CA MET A 93 7.49 -16.68 5.57
C MET A 93 7.00 -16.04 4.27
N PHE A 94 6.72 -14.74 4.28
CA PHE A 94 6.10 -14.04 3.15
C PHE A 94 6.81 -14.33 1.83
N HIS A 95 8.13 -14.16 1.78
CA HIS A 95 8.88 -14.33 0.53
C HIS A 95 8.82 -15.76 0.02
N TYR A 96 8.92 -16.74 0.92
CA TYR A 96 8.80 -18.15 0.54
C TYR A 96 7.41 -18.44 -0.04
N LEU A 97 6.37 -17.99 0.64
CA LEU A 97 4.98 -18.20 0.21
C LEU A 97 4.68 -17.47 -1.10
N PHE A 98 5.17 -16.25 -1.25
CA PHE A 98 4.99 -15.50 -2.48
C PHE A 98 5.68 -16.20 -3.65
N ASN A 99 6.90 -16.66 -3.47
CA ASN A 99 7.64 -17.37 -4.52
C ASN A 99 6.89 -18.61 -4.99
N ARG A 100 6.33 -19.39 -4.04
CA ARG A 100 5.53 -20.57 -4.37
C ARG A 100 4.26 -20.20 -5.14
N TRP A 101 3.54 -19.21 -4.64
CA TRP A 101 2.31 -18.76 -5.29
C TRP A 101 2.59 -18.25 -6.71
N TYR A 102 3.61 -17.43 -6.87
CA TYR A 102 3.91 -16.81 -8.16
C TYR A 102 4.25 -17.84 -9.24
N ARG A 103 4.90 -18.94 -8.88
CA ARG A 103 5.22 -20.02 -9.83
C ARG A 103 3.97 -20.64 -10.44
N GLY A 104 2.83 -20.56 -9.76
CA GLY A 104 1.56 -21.08 -10.26
C GLY A 104 0.74 -20.07 -11.06
N VAL A 105 1.21 -18.81 -11.20
CA VAL A 105 0.49 -17.77 -11.93
C VAL A 105 0.73 -17.94 -13.43
N PRO A 106 -0.35 -18.06 -14.25
CA PRO A 106 -0.19 -18.17 -15.70
C PRO A 106 0.47 -16.93 -16.30
N GLU A 107 1.31 -17.15 -17.31
CA GLU A 107 1.84 -16.08 -18.15
C GLU A 107 0.84 -15.81 -19.26
N ASP A 108 0.53 -14.54 -19.50
CA ASP A 108 -0.33 -14.15 -20.63
C ASP A 108 -0.06 -12.72 -21.06
#